data_1b8b9cc61116c47477930285c4202b11
#
_entry.id   1b8b9cc61116c47477930285c4202b11
#
_cell.length_a   1.000
_cell.length_b   1.000
_cell.length_c   1.000
_cell.angle_alpha   90.00
_cell.angle_beta   90.00
_cell.angle_gamma   90.00
#
_symmetry.space_group_name_H-M   'P 1'
#
loop_
_entity.id
_entity.type
_entity.pdbx_description
1 polymer ?
#
loop_
_entity_poly.entity_id
_entity_poly.type
_entity_poly.pdbx_seq_one_letter_code
_entity_poly.pdbx_strand_id
1 'polypeptide(L)'
;MMDTLAKPIFALERRPEDVLWDVVERHLEEAAFLWEQWARHHFTADFTLAELGERLEARLLAHLQGLAVGGAPVAERMLLPLLELEEDAVEEEPLRVSAGARALLDGWNEPAAHAVFDAFAGAGPVLRSALQRALELSERQDVARRLGPHLVEGRPEVQSAVLEVLAFREEAPQVALDAFLLGEDPMSRWRPCASSKPFLSSPSGPTCCASYSRTRHFAIRPSR
;
A
#
# COMPACT_ATOMS: atom_id res chain seq x y z
N MET A 1 6.05 -37.50 -1.75
CA MET A 1 7.29 -37.07 -1.09
C MET A 1 7.25 -35.54 -1.22
N MET A 2 6.69 -34.88 -0.20
CA MET A 2 6.41 -33.44 -0.28
C MET A 2 7.61 -32.68 0.27
N ASP A 3 8.09 -31.78 -0.57
CA ASP A 3 9.15 -30.85 -0.24
C ASP A 3 8.87 -30.16 1.10
N THR A 4 9.72 -30.43 2.05
CA THR A 4 9.89 -29.60 3.24
C THR A 4 10.62 -28.36 2.75
N LEU A 5 9.88 -27.41 2.20
CA LEU A 5 10.39 -26.06 1.95
C LEU A 5 10.93 -25.55 3.31
N ALA A 6 12.23 -25.47 3.40
CA ALA A 6 12.91 -24.92 4.55
C ALA A 6 12.25 -23.54 4.83
N LYS A 7 11.70 -23.38 6.04
CA LYS A 7 11.22 -22.06 6.49
C LYS A 7 12.34 -21.06 6.21
N PRO A 8 12.06 -19.98 5.49
CA PRO A 8 13.08 -18.98 5.24
C PRO A 8 13.64 -18.51 6.59
N ILE A 9 14.92 -18.20 6.63
CA ILE A 9 15.67 -17.78 7.85
C ILE A 9 14.95 -16.66 8.61
N PHE A 10 14.10 -15.90 7.93
CA PHE A 10 13.28 -14.80 8.45
C PHE A 10 12.04 -15.24 9.26
N ALA A 11 11.68 -16.52 9.24
CA ALA A 11 10.55 -17.08 10.01
C ALA A 11 10.93 -17.54 11.42
N LEU A 12 12.11 -17.14 11.93
CA LEU A 12 12.48 -17.37 13.32
C LEU A 12 11.55 -16.57 14.23
N GLU A 13 10.93 -17.24 15.19
CA GLU A 13 10.20 -16.57 16.27
C GLU A 13 11.18 -15.70 17.04
N ARG A 14 11.10 -14.40 16.82
CA ARG A 14 11.89 -13.41 17.54
C ARG A 14 11.19 -13.06 18.83
N ARG A 15 11.95 -12.89 19.91
CA ARG A 15 11.45 -12.35 21.16
C ARG A 15 11.56 -10.83 21.16
N PRO A 16 10.66 -10.13 21.87
CA PRO A 16 10.71 -8.65 21.95
C PRO A 16 12.06 -8.11 22.44
N GLU A 17 12.76 -8.85 23.31
CA GLU A 17 14.08 -8.50 23.83
C GLU A 17 15.21 -8.58 22.79
N ASP A 18 15.01 -9.34 21.73
CA ASP A 18 15.99 -9.51 20.64
C ASP A 18 15.86 -8.41 19.57
N VAL A 19 14.87 -7.50 19.69
CA VAL A 19 14.58 -6.43 18.73
C VAL A 19 15.30 -5.15 19.12
N LEU A 20 16.08 -4.60 18.21
CA LEU A 20 16.70 -3.29 18.32
C LEU A 20 15.68 -2.20 17.94
N TRP A 21 14.88 -1.78 18.91
CA TRP A 21 13.72 -0.90 18.70
C TRP A 21 14.06 0.43 18.06
N ASP A 22 15.18 1.04 18.42
CA ASP A 22 15.71 2.27 17.84
C ASP A 22 16.05 2.12 16.36
N VAL A 23 16.54 0.95 15.96
CA VAL A 23 16.83 0.62 14.55
C VAL A 23 15.53 0.41 13.77
N VAL A 24 14.56 -0.29 14.36
CA VAL A 24 13.27 -0.55 13.72
C VAL A 24 12.47 0.75 13.54
N GLU A 25 12.46 1.61 14.55
CA GLU A 25 11.81 2.94 14.46
C GLU A 25 12.43 3.77 13.33
N ARG A 26 13.77 3.81 13.26
CA ARG A 26 14.47 4.47 12.16
C ARG A 26 14.12 3.87 10.79
N HIS A 27 13.94 2.55 10.68
CA HIS A 27 13.49 1.94 9.43
C HIS A 27 12.12 2.47 9.01
N LEU A 28 11.19 2.65 9.94
CA LEU A 28 9.85 3.17 9.65
C LEU A 28 9.90 4.65 9.23
N GLU A 29 10.66 5.48 9.93
CA GLU A 29 10.87 6.89 9.59
C GLU A 29 11.51 7.06 8.21
N GLU A 30 12.59 6.33 7.94
CA GLU A 30 13.27 6.37 6.65
C GLU A 30 12.39 5.83 5.52
N ALA A 31 11.59 4.79 5.77
CA ALA A 31 10.65 4.29 4.78
C ALA A 31 9.59 5.34 4.43
N ALA A 32 9.02 6.02 5.41
CA ALA A 32 8.05 7.09 5.19
C ALA A 32 8.67 8.27 4.41
N PHE A 33 9.87 8.68 4.79
CA PHE A 33 10.62 9.75 4.10
C PHE A 33 10.95 9.38 2.65
N LEU A 34 11.48 8.18 2.42
CA LEU A 34 11.82 7.72 1.07
C LEU A 34 10.59 7.55 0.19
N TRP A 35 9.46 7.15 0.76
CA TRP A 35 8.19 7.07 0.04
C TRP A 35 7.73 8.47 -0.41
N GLU A 36 7.86 9.47 0.48
CA GLU A 36 7.55 10.86 0.12
C GLU A 36 8.45 11.36 -1.02
N GLN A 37 9.76 11.10 -0.93
CA GLN A 37 10.70 11.48 -1.98
C GLN A 37 10.37 10.76 -3.31
N TRP A 38 10.10 9.47 -3.27
CA TRP A 38 9.69 8.69 -4.44
C TRP A 38 8.42 9.26 -5.09
N ALA A 39 7.38 9.51 -4.30
CA ALA A 39 6.12 10.06 -4.79
C ALA A 39 6.30 11.46 -5.41
N ARG A 40 7.17 12.28 -4.83
CA ARG A 40 7.48 13.62 -5.34
C ARG A 40 8.23 13.56 -6.67
N HIS A 41 9.25 12.72 -6.75
CA HIS A 41 10.13 12.65 -7.93
C HIS A 41 9.56 11.81 -9.06
N HIS A 42 8.56 10.96 -8.80
CA HIS A 42 7.89 10.18 -9.84
C HIS A 42 7.24 11.06 -10.92
N PHE A 43 6.83 12.27 -10.56
CA PHE A 43 6.18 13.23 -11.48
C PHE A 43 7.08 14.38 -11.91
N THR A 44 8.36 14.37 -11.54
CA THR A 44 9.33 15.40 -11.96
C THR A 44 10.30 14.85 -13.00
N ALA A 45 10.91 15.74 -13.77
CA ALA A 45 11.92 15.37 -14.75
C ALA A 45 13.34 15.26 -14.15
N ASP A 46 13.48 15.34 -12.83
CA ASP A 46 14.78 15.39 -12.15
C ASP A 46 15.50 14.05 -12.14
N PHE A 47 14.74 12.96 -12.28
CA PHE A 47 15.26 11.60 -12.29
C PHE A 47 14.73 10.81 -13.47
N THR A 48 15.55 9.95 -14.03
CA THR A 48 15.09 8.88 -14.90
C THR A 48 14.44 7.78 -14.06
N LEU A 49 13.59 6.94 -14.68
CA LEU A 49 12.99 5.78 -13.98
C LEU A 49 14.04 4.82 -13.42
N ALA A 50 15.18 4.66 -14.12
CA ALA A 50 16.28 3.83 -13.64
C ALA A 50 16.89 4.41 -12.36
N GLU A 51 17.14 5.72 -12.31
CA GLU A 51 17.67 6.38 -11.12
C GLU A 51 16.70 6.36 -9.94
N LEU A 52 15.39 6.51 -10.20
CA LEU A 52 14.36 6.33 -9.16
C LEU A 52 14.41 4.92 -8.58
N GLY A 53 14.46 3.90 -9.43
CA GLY A 53 14.54 2.51 -9.02
C GLY A 53 15.79 2.21 -8.19
N GLU A 54 16.96 2.60 -8.67
CA GLU A 54 18.23 2.31 -8.00
C GLU A 54 18.45 3.12 -6.71
N ARG A 55 18.02 4.38 -6.69
CA ARG A 55 18.34 5.29 -5.58
C ARG A 55 17.25 5.35 -4.51
N LEU A 56 15.97 5.40 -4.89
CA LEU A 56 14.87 5.58 -3.96
C LEU A 56 14.13 4.27 -3.69
N GLU A 57 13.68 3.55 -4.71
CA GLU A 57 12.89 2.33 -4.53
C GLU A 57 13.69 1.22 -3.84
N ALA A 58 14.94 0.98 -4.27
CA ALA A 58 15.77 -0.04 -3.66
C ALA A 58 16.02 0.22 -2.17
N ARG A 59 16.21 1.49 -1.77
CA ARG A 59 16.37 1.88 -0.37
C ARG A 59 15.06 1.75 0.40
N LEU A 60 13.95 2.23 -0.17
CA LEU A 60 12.62 2.08 0.42
C LEU A 60 12.31 0.61 0.69
N LEU A 61 12.49 -0.25 -0.30
CA LEU A 61 12.28 -1.70 -0.16
C LEU A 61 13.18 -2.31 0.92
N ALA A 62 14.45 -1.89 1.02
CA ALA A 62 15.34 -2.36 2.06
C ALA A 62 14.86 -1.99 3.48
N HIS A 63 14.33 -0.78 3.68
CA HIS A 63 13.77 -0.38 4.96
C HIS A 63 12.46 -1.13 5.28
N LEU A 64 11.57 -1.30 4.30
CA LEU A 64 10.35 -2.12 4.45
C LEU A 64 10.68 -3.57 4.80
N GLN A 65 11.69 -4.17 4.15
CA GLN A 65 12.17 -5.50 4.50
C GLN A 65 12.76 -5.55 5.91
N GLY A 66 13.47 -4.50 6.34
CA GLY A 66 13.96 -4.37 7.71
C GLY A 66 12.84 -4.44 8.75
N LEU A 67 11.71 -3.78 8.49
CA LEU A 67 10.50 -3.85 9.32
C LEU A 67 9.90 -5.26 9.32
N ALA A 68 9.75 -5.87 8.14
CA ALA A 68 9.20 -7.22 7.99
C ALA A 68 10.05 -8.28 8.71
N VAL A 69 11.38 -8.16 8.66
CA VAL A 69 12.32 -9.05 9.36
C VAL A 69 12.18 -8.97 10.87
N GLY A 70 11.70 -7.85 11.43
CA GLY A 70 11.41 -7.72 12.85
C GLY A 70 10.33 -8.68 13.35
N GLY A 71 9.51 -9.21 12.46
CA GLY A 71 8.53 -10.27 12.75
C GLY A 71 7.36 -9.82 13.62
N ALA A 72 6.77 -10.79 14.35
CA ALA A 72 5.60 -10.55 15.19
C ALA A 72 5.78 -9.43 16.23
N PRO A 73 6.91 -9.34 16.97
CA PRO A 73 7.08 -8.28 17.96
C PRO A 73 7.00 -6.87 17.35
N VAL A 74 7.58 -6.67 16.15
CA VAL A 74 7.53 -5.37 15.46
C VAL A 74 6.13 -5.11 14.93
N ALA A 75 5.49 -6.11 14.34
CA ALA A 75 4.13 -6.00 13.87
C ALA A 75 3.17 -5.59 15.01
N GLU A 76 3.20 -6.30 16.15
CA GLU A 76 2.28 -6.08 17.26
C GLU A 76 2.52 -4.76 18.00
N ARG A 77 3.78 -4.41 18.25
CA ARG A 77 4.09 -3.23 19.06
C ARG A 77 4.12 -1.93 18.27
N MET A 78 4.48 -1.98 16.99
CA MET A 78 4.74 -0.76 16.22
C MET A 78 3.82 -0.58 15.01
N LEU A 79 3.58 -1.65 14.23
CA LEU A 79 2.92 -1.49 12.95
C LEU A 79 1.39 -1.62 13.02
N LEU A 80 0.86 -2.58 13.77
CA LEU A 80 -0.58 -2.73 13.96
C LEU A 80 -1.24 -1.51 14.62
N PRO A 81 -0.63 -0.86 15.63
CA PRO A 81 -1.19 0.38 16.19
C PRO A 81 -1.36 1.52 15.17
N LEU A 82 -0.60 1.53 14.08
CA LEU A 82 -0.77 2.52 13.00
C LEU A 82 -2.11 2.38 12.26
N LEU A 83 -2.70 1.18 12.27
CA LEU A 83 -3.98 0.91 11.62
C LEU A 83 -5.18 1.40 12.46
N GLU A 84 -4.95 1.73 13.72
CA GLU A 84 -5.96 2.16 14.69
C GLU A 84 -5.87 3.67 15.02
N LEU A 85 -5.01 4.40 14.31
CA LEU A 85 -4.86 5.83 14.50
C LEU A 85 -6.12 6.59 14.12
N GLU A 86 -6.44 7.62 14.89
CA GLU A 86 -7.48 8.58 14.56
C GLU A 86 -7.12 9.37 13.29
N GLU A 87 -8.13 9.83 12.56
CA GLU A 87 -7.96 10.51 11.27
C GLU A 87 -6.97 11.69 11.33
N ASP A 88 -7.04 12.51 12.39
CA ASP A 88 -6.15 13.66 12.57
C ASP A 88 -4.68 13.22 12.68
N ALA A 89 -4.40 12.14 13.42
CA ALA A 89 -3.06 11.60 13.56
C ALA A 89 -2.54 10.98 12.25
N VAL A 90 -3.43 10.37 11.47
CA VAL A 90 -3.07 9.86 10.14
C VAL A 90 -2.80 11.01 9.17
N GLU A 91 -3.54 12.12 9.26
CA GLU A 91 -3.35 13.30 8.40
C GLU A 91 -1.96 13.93 8.61
N GLU A 92 -1.43 13.90 9.83
CA GLU A 92 -0.08 14.37 10.15
C GLU A 92 1.02 13.50 9.52
N GLU A 93 0.85 12.16 9.52
CA GLU A 93 1.88 11.21 9.07
C GLU A 93 1.34 10.10 8.14
N PRO A 94 0.66 10.41 7.03
CA PRO A 94 -0.02 9.41 6.20
C PRO A 94 0.94 8.40 5.56
N LEU A 95 2.16 8.81 5.25
CA LEU A 95 3.17 7.94 4.64
C LEU A 95 3.80 6.97 5.63
N ARG A 96 3.83 7.32 6.92
CA ARG A 96 4.23 6.41 7.99
C ARG A 96 3.23 5.25 8.10
N VAL A 97 1.93 5.57 8.03
CA VAL A 97 0.87 4.56 7.99
C VAL A 97 0.98 3.69 6.73
N SER A 98 1.19 4.30 5.55
CA SER A 98 1.36 3.56 4.30
C SER A 98 2.57 2.62 4.35
N ALA A 99 3.71 3.08 4.87
CA ALA A 99 4.93 2.28 5.02
C ALA A 99 4.73 1.11 6.01
N GLY A 100 4.10 1.39 7.15
CA GLY A 100 3.77 0.36 8.14
C GLY A 100 2.82 -0.71 7.58
N ALA A 101 1.74 -0.29 6.93
CA ALA A 101 0.79 -1.20 6.29
C ALA A 101 1.45 -2.03 5.18
N ARG A 102 2.34 -1.43 4.37
CA ARG A 102 3.09 -2.15 3.35
C ARG A 102 4.01 -3.21 3.95
N ALA A 103 4.71 -2.88 5.04
CA ALA A 103 5.56 -3.84 5.73
C ALA A 103 4.76 -5.00 6.34
N LEU A 104 3.52 -4.76 6.82
CA LEU A 104 2.60 -5.80 7.29
C LEU A 104 2.12 -6.69 6.13
N LEU A 105 1.80 -6.11 4.98
CA LEU A 105 1.35 -6.84 3.79
C LEU A 105 2.44 -7.75 3.22
N ASP A 106 3.66 -7.26 3.13
CA ASP A 106 4.79 -8.00 2.55
C ASP A 106 5.52 -8.89 3.57
N GLY A 107 5.15 -8.75 4.85
CA GLY A 107 5.66 -9.59 5.93
C GLY A 107 5.12 -11.03 5.90
N TRP A 108 5.77 -11.91 6.68
CA TRP A 108 5.42 -13.34 6.79
C TRP A 108 4.28 -13.63 7.78
N ASN A 109 3.75 -12.59 8.44
CA ASN A 109 2.69 -12.70 9.44
C ASN A 109 1.31 -12.53 8.75
N GLU A 110 0.70 -13.65 8.36
CA GLU A 110 -0.62 -13.63 7.73
C GLU A 110 -1.71 -12.94 8.56
N PRO A 111 -1.84 -13.15 9.87
CA PRO A 111 -2.77 -12.40 10.71
C PRO A 111 -2.56 -10.87 10.63
N ALA A 112 -1.31 -10.42 10.64
CA ALA A 112 -0.99 -8.99 10.54
C ALA A 112 -1.35 -8.42 9.16
N ALA A 113 -1.11 -9.19 8.09
CA ALA A 113 -1.55 -8.81 6.74
C ALA A 113 -3.09 -8.75 6.64
N HIS A 114 -3.81 -9.65 7.29
CA HIS A 114 -5.28 -9.62 7.37
C HIS A 114 -5.77 -8.34 8.03
N ALA A 115 -5.15 -7.91 9.11
CA ALA A 115 -5.54 -6.69 9.82
C ALA A 115 -5.52 -5.45 8.91
N VAL A 116 -4.63 -5.40 7.90
CA VAL A 116 -4.61 -4.30 6.93
C VAL A 116 -5.87 -4.30 6.07
N PHE A 117 -6.33 -5.46 5.59
CA PHE A 117 -7.57 -5.55 4.79
C PHE A 117 -8.81 -5.21 5.63
N ASP A 118 -8.86 -5.67 6.87
CA ASP A 118 -9.96 -5.38 7.78
C ASP A 118 -10.00 -3.89 8.13
N ALA A 119 -8.84 -3.29 8.45
CA ALA A 119 -8.72 -1.86 8.69
C ALA A 119 -9.15 -1.05 7.45
N PHE A 120 -8.71 -1.42 6.25
CA PHE A 120 -9.09 -0.74 5.01
C PHE A 120 -10.61 -0.68 4.80
N ALA A 121 -11.31 -1.78 5.07
CA ALA A 121 -12.77 -1.84 4.93
C ALA A 121 -13.51 -0.96 5.97
N GLY A 122 -12.96 -0.86 7.19
CA GLY A 122 -13.53 -0.08 8.29
C GLY A 122 -13.10 1.38 8.35
N ALA A 123 -11.98 1.73 7.74
CA ALA A 123 -11.33 3.02 7.86
C ALA A 123 -12.18 4.22 7.43
N GLY A 124 -11.90 5.37 8.01
CA GLY A 124 -12.30 6.67 7.51
C GLY A 124 -11.51 7.07 6.25
N PRO A 125 -11.78 8.22 5.65
CA PRO A 125 -11.25 8.57 4.33
C PRO A 125 -9.72 8.73 4.31
N VAL A 126 -9.13 9.32 5.34
CA VAL A 126 -7.67 9.60 5.38
C VAL A 126 -6.90 8.31 5.59
N LEU A 127 -7.28 7.52 6.60
CA LEU A 127 -6.67 6.22 6.87
C LEU A 127 -6.83 5.28 5.67
N ARG A 128 -8.02 5.23 5.06
CA ARG A 128 -8.26 4.41 3.87
C ARG A 128 -7.35 4.79 2.71
N SER A 129 -7.14 6.09 2.48
CA SER A 129 -6.23 6.57 1.43
C SER A 129 -4.78 6.13 1.68
N ALA A 130 -4.32 6.15 2.94
CA ALA A 130 -2.98 5.68 3.29
C ALA A 130 -2.84 4.16 3.08
N LEU A 131 -3.85 3.38 3.49
CA LEU A 131 -3.89 1.92 3.30
C LEU A 131 -4.04 1.53 1.82
N GLN A 132 -4.82 2.29 1.04
CA GLN A 132 -4.95 2.11 -0.40
C GLN A 132 -3.59 2.13 -1.10
N ARG A 133 -2.74 3.10 -0.79
CA ARG A 133 -1.38 3.19 -1.36
C ARG A 133 -0.53 1.97 -1.02
N ALA A 134 -0.65 1.46 0.21
CA ALA A 134 0.07 0.26 0.60
C ALA A 134 -0.41 -0.97 -0.20
N LEU A 135 -1.72 -1.10 -0.42
CA LEU A 135 -2.32 -2.18 -1.21
C LEU A 135 -1.97 -2.10 -2.69
N GLU A 136 -1.97 -0.89 -3.27
CA GLU A 136 -1.60 -0.64 -4.66
C GLU A 136 -0.17 -1.12 -4.97
N LEU A 137 0.75 -0.85 -4.06
CA LEU A 137 2.17 -1.15 -4.25
C LEU A 137 2.61 -2.50 -3.66
N SER A 138 1.74 -3.22 -2.95
CA SER A 138 2.05 -4.53 -2.37
C SER A 138 2.37 -5.58 -3.42
N GLU A 139 3.36 -6.45 -3.13
CA GLU A 139 3.70 -7.59 -4.00
C GLU A 139 2.81 -8.81 -3.81
N ARG A 140 1.84 -8.73 -2.88
CA ARG A 140 0.90 -9.84 -2.62
C ARG A 140 0.04 -10.14 -3.83
N GLN A 141 -0.08 -11.43 -4.14
CA GLN A 141 -0.87 -11.93 -5.27
C GLN A 141 -2.36 -12.15 -4.93
N ASP A 142 -2.71 -12.06 -3.65
CA ASP A 142 -4.07 -12.37 -3.18
C ASP A 142 -4.93 -11.12 -2.90
N VAL A 143 -4.45 -9.92 -3.25
CA VAL A 143 -5.14 -8.64 -3.00
C VAL A 143 -6.52 -8.62 -3.65
N ALA A 144 -6.63 -8.93 -4.95
CA ALA A 144 -7.92 -8.94 -5.64
C ALA A 144 -8.92 -9.91 -5.02
N ARG A 145 -8.46 -11.10 -4.62
CA ARG A 145 -9.31 -12.10 -3.97
C ARG A 145 -9.83 -11.62 -2.61
N ARG A 146 -8.97 -10.95 -1.82
CA ARG A 146 -9.33 -10.47 -0.49
C ARG A 146 -10.24 -9.24 -0.54
N LEU A 147 -10.02 -8.35 -1.49
CA LEU A 147 -10.85 -7.17 -1.67
C LEU A 147 -12.18 -7.45 -2.39
N GLY A 148 -12.28 -8.58 -3.11
CA GLY A 148 -13.46 -8.94 -3.88
C GLY A 148 -14.80 -8.87 -3.11
N PRO A 149 -14.90 -9.41 -1.88
CA PRO A 149 -16.12 -9.30 -1.08
C PRO A 149 -16.58 -7.86 -0.83
N HIS A 150 -15.65 -6.93 -0.65
CA HIS A 150 -15.95 -5.52 -0.40
C HIS A 150 -16.52 -4.78 -1.62
N LEU A 151 -16.38 -5.33 -2.83
CA LEU A 151 -17.06 -4.82 -4.01
C LEU A 151 -18.55 -5.12 -3.99
N VAL A 152 -18.97 -6.21 -3.35
CA VAL A 152 -20.39 -6.63 -3.32
C VAL A 152 -21.09 -6.06 -2.10
N GLU A 153 -20.46 -6.13 -0.94
CA GLU A 153 -21.07 -5.85 0.37
C GLU A 153 -20.58 -4.52 0.98
N GLY A 154 -19.58 -3.90 0.40
CA GLY A 154 -18.97 -2.70 0.93
C GLY A 154 -19.80 -1.43 0.74
N ARG A 155 -19.50 -0.41 1.55
CA ARG A 155 -20.04 0.94 1.34
C ARG A 155 -19.51 1.52 0.02
N PRO A 156 -20.22 2.44 -0.65
CA PRO A 156 -19.81 3.00 -1.95
C PRO A 156 -18.38 3.56 -1.96
N GLU A 157 -17.94 4.18 -0.86
CA GLU A 157 -16.59 4.73 -0.74
C GLU A 157 -15.51 3.63 -0.67
N VAL A 158 -15.84 2.48 -0.05
CA VAL A 158 -14.95 1.31 0.00
C VAL A 158 -14.91 0.64 -1.37
N GLN A 159 -16.06 0.49 -2.02
CA GLN A 159 -16.15 -0.07 -3.36
C GLN A 159 -15.30 0.72 -4.37
N SER A 160 -15.41 2.07 -4.32
CA SER A 160 -14.59 2.95 -5.16
C SER A 160 -13.10 2.75 -4.92
N ALA A 161 -12.68 2.74 -3.64
CA ALA A 161 -11.29 2.54 -3.28
C ALA A 161 -10.75 1.16 -3.69
N VAL A 162 -11.58 0.10 -3.57
CA VAL A 162 -11.22 -1.24 -4.06
C VAL A 162 -11.01 -1.25 -5.58
N LEU A 163 -11.91 -0.61 -6.34
CA LEU A 163 -11.77 -0.52 -7.80
C LEU A 163 -10.49 0.24 -8.20
N GLU A 164 -10.14 1.30 -7.47
CA GLU A 164 -8.91 2.05 -7.71
C GLU A 164 -7.67 1.19 -7.44
N VAL A 165 -7.62 0.43 -6.33
CA VAL A 165 -6.53 -0.53 -6.04
C VAL A 165 -6.40 -1.55 -7.17
N LEU A 166 -7.51 -2.18 -7.57
CA LEU A 166 -7.47 -3.20 -8.62
C LEU A 166 -7.07 -2.63 -9.97
N ALA A 167 -7.54 -1.43 -10.30
CA ALA A 167 -7.17 -0.74 -11.54
C ALA A 167 -5.67 -0.37 -11.56
N PHE A 168 -5.12 0.11 -10.43
CA PHE A 168 -3.70 0.42 -10.31
C PHE A 168 -2.84 -0.84 -10.50
N ARG A 169 -3.27 -1.95 -9.94
CA ARG A 169 -2.57 -3.24 -10.02
C ARG A 169 -2.78 -3.99 -11.33
N GLU A 170 -3.64 -3.47 -12.22
CA GLU A 170 -4.08 -4.16 -13.44
C GLU A 170 -4.69 -5.55 -13.17
N GLU A 171 -5.30 -5.73 -11.99
CA GLU A 171 -5.94 -6.97 -11.56
C GLU A 171 -7.45 -6.91 -11.84
N ALA A 172 -7.98 -7.94 -12.50
CA ALA A 172 -9.43 -8.03 -12.72
C ALA A 172 -10.14 -8.40 -11.41
N PRO A 173 -11.27 -7.73 -11.07
CA PRO A 173 -12.08 -8.14 -9.94
C PRO A 173 -12.62 -9.55 -10.16
N GLN A 174 -12.58 -10.38 -9.11
CA GLN A 174 -13.07 -11.77 -9.16
C GLN A 174 -14.57 -11.88 -8.91
N VAL A 175 -15.31 -10.79 -9.12
CA VAL A 175 -16.77 -10.69 -8.96
C VAL A 175 -17.37 -10.09 -10.22
N ALA A 176 -18.63 -10.42 -10.50
CA ALA A 176 -19.34 -9.85 -11.63
C ALA A 176 -19.58 -8.34 -11.40
N LEU A 177 -19.04 -7.50 -12.28
CA LEU A 177 -19.20 -6.04 -12.21
C LEU A 177 -20.53 -5.56 -12.76
N ASP A 178 -21.33 -6.44 -13.35
CA ASP A 178 -22.60 -6.07 -13.98
C ASP A 178 -23.55 -5.33 -13.02
N ALA A 179 -23.57 -5.75 -11.75
CA ALA A 179 -24.36 -5.10 -10.71
C ALA A 179 -23.95 -3.63 -10.46
N PHE A 180 -22.66 -3.32 -10.63
CA PHE A 180 -22.13 -1.95 -10.52
C PHE A 180 -22.44 -1.10 -11.73
N LEU A 181 -22.36 -1.69 -12.92
CA LEU A 181 -22.57 -1.00 -14.18
C LEU A 181 -24.05 -0.71 -14.43
N LEU A 182 -24.94 -1.58 -13.90
CA LEU A 182 -26.39 -1.51 -14.07
C LEU A 182 -27.12 -0.92 -12.85
N GLY A 183 -26.41 -0.65 -11.75
CA GLY A 183 -26.98 -0.08 -10.53
C GLY A 183 -27.58 1.31 -10.78
N GLU A 184 -28.77 1.55 -10.22
CA GLU A 184 -29.51 2.83 -10.35
C GLU A 184 -28.90 3.96 -9.50
N ASP A 185 -27.93 3.67 -8.61
CA ASP A 185 -27.30 4.66 -7.76
C ASP A 185 -26.33 5.53 -8.57
N PRO A 186 -26.55 6.87 -8.64
CA PRO A 186 -25.67 7.79 -9.34
C PRO A 186 -24.24 7.83 -8.81
N MET A 187 -24.00 7.39 -7.57
CA MET A 187 -22.66 7.29 -6.96
C MET A 187 -21.92 6.04 -7.42
N SER A 188 -22.63 5.00 -7.87
CA SER A 188 -22.05 3.82 -8.49
C SER A 188 -21.63 4.08 -9.94
N ARG A 189 -22.08 5.18 -10.55
CA ARG A 189 -21.56 5.64 -11.83
C ARG A 189 -20.20 6.29 -11.60
N TRP A 190 -19.22 5.50 -11.86
CA TRP A 190 -17.80 5.86 -11.94
C TRP A 190 -17.60 7.37 -12.14
N ARG A 191 -17.19 8.08 -11.09
CA ARG A 191 -16.61 9.41 -11.22
C ARG A 191 -15.11 9.20 -11.40
N PRO A 192 -14.58 9.38 -12.60
CA PRO A 192 -13.14 9.40 -12.75
C PRO A 192 -12.59 10.57 -11.93
N CYS A 193 -11.71 10.25 -10.99
CA CYS A 193 -10.77 11.13 -10.31
C CYS A 193 -11.21 12.59 -10.12
N ALA A 194 -11.94 12.88 -9.05
CA ALA A 194 -12.03 14.24 -8.54
C ALA A 194 -11.41 14.41 -7.15
N SER A 195 -10.79 13.40 -6.56
CA SER A 195 -10.22 13.51 -5.22
C SER A 195 -8.78 13.04 -5.04
N SER A 196 -8.07 12.70 -6.09
CA SER A 196 -6.62 12.73 -6.01
C SER A 196 -6.16 14.18 -6.22
N LYS A 197 -6.45 15.04 -5.23
CA LYS A 197 -5.62 16.23 -5.09
C LYS A 197 -4.20 15.73 -4.90
N PRO A 198 -3.25 16.12 -5.77
CA PRO A 198 -1.86 15.88 -5.47
C PRO A 198 -1.60 16.52 -4.12
N PHE A 199 -1.03 15.76 -3.20
CA PHE A 199 -0.62 16.19 -1.87
C PHE A 199 0.58 17.15 -1.99
N LEU A 200 0.34 18.27 -2.65
CA LEU A 200 1.23 19.42 -2.76
C LEU A 200 0.35 20.66 -2.84
N SER A 201 0.10 21.23 -1.68
CA SER A 201 -0.33 22.62 -1.60
C SER A 201 0.81 23.50 -2.09
N SER A 202 0.78 23.87 -3.36
CA SER A 202 1.52 25.01 -3.87
C SER A 202 0.58 25.80 -4.78
N PRO A 203 0.46 27.13 -4.56
CA PRO A 203 -0.47 27.95 -5.32
C PRO A 203 0.12 28.28 -6.69
N SER A 204 -0.74 28.25 -7.68
CA SER A 204 -0.56 28.78 -9.05
C SER A 204 0.01 27.85 -10.13
N GLY A 205 -0.92 27.39 -10.99
CA GLY A 205 -0.63 26.90 -12.34
C GLY A 205 -1.80 26.13 -12.95
N PRO A 206 -2.16 26.39 -14.23
CA PRO A 206 -3.43 25.95 -14.79
C PRO A 206 -3.43 24.46 -15.20
N THR A 207 -4.55 23.87 -14.96
CA THR A 207 -5.14 22.63 -15.43
C THR A 207 -4.63 22.15 -16.79
N CYS A 208 -4.07 20.94 -16.83
CA CYS A 208 -4.03 20.14 -18.04
C CYS A 208 -4.44 18.71 -17.70
N CYS A 209 -5.69 18.37 -18.01
CA CYS A 209 -6.13 16.98 -18.14
C CYS A 209 -5.48 16.40 -19.38
N ALA A 210 -4.38 15.69 -19.24
CA ALA A 210 -3.79 14.90 -20.29
C ALA A 210 -3.92 13.43 -19.96
N SER A 211 -4.74 12.77 -20.74
CA SER A 211 -4.85 11.35 -21.01
C SER A 211 -3.64 10.51 -20.59
N TYR A 212 -3.81 9.73 -19.54
CA TYR A 212 -2.88 8.68 -19.17
C TYR A 212 -3.35 7.36 -19.81
N SER A 213 -2.93 7.14 -21.02
CA SER A 213 -2.96 5.81 -21.63
C SER A 213 -1.53 5.38 -21.89
N ARG A 214 -1.24 4.22 -21.38
CA ARG A 214 -0.15 3.33 -21.77
C ARG A 214 1.07 3.20 -20.86
N THR A 215 1.08 2.03 -20.28
CA THR A 215 2.19 1.05 -20.27
C THR A 215 3.40 1.36 -19.41
N ARG A 216 3.63 0.51 -18.38
CA ARG A 216 4.84 -0.29 -18.44
C ARG A 216 4.87 -1.41 -17.39
N HIS A 217 5.12 -2.59 -17.92
CA HIS A 217 5.56 -3.76 -17.22
C HIS A 217 6.74 -3.45 -16.29
N PHE A 218 6.55 -3.64 -15.00
CA PHE A 218 7.64 -3.87 -14.07
C PHE A 218 7.96 -5.37 -14.13
N ALA A 219 8.86 -5.73 -15.02
CA ALA A 219 9.44 -7.06 -15.03
C ALA A 219 10.75 -6.99 -14.22
N ILE A 220 10.68 -7.29 -12.93
CA ILE A 220 11.86 -7.69 -12.18
C ILE A 220 12.13 -9.15 -12.56
N ARG A 221 13.10 -9.37 -13.44
CA ARG A 221 13.68 -10.69 -13.69
C ARG A 221 14.57 -11.06 -12.51
N PRO A 222 14.42 -12.25 -11.91
CA PRO A 222 15.42 -12.76 -10.99
C PRO A 222 16.70 -13.05 -11.77
N SER A 223 17.79 -12.41 -11.39
CA SER A 223 19.13 -12.76 -11.83
C SER A 223 19.52 -14.12 -11.23
N ARG A 224 19.99 -15.01 -12.10
CA ARG A 224 20.59 -16.28 -11.75
C ARG A 224 21.90 -16.08 -10.99
#